data_70f12e38b100c5899793be8575d51e2e
#
_entry.id   70f12e38b100c5899793be8575d51e2e
#
_cell.length_a   1.000
_cell.length_b   1.000
_cell.length_c   1.000
_cell.angle_alpha   90.00
_cell.angle_beta   90.00
_cell.angle_gamma   90.00
#
_symmetry.space_group_name_H-M   'P 1'
#
loop_
_entity.id
_entity.type
_entity.pdbx_description
1 polymer ?
#
loop_
_entity_poly.entity_id
_entity_poly.type
_entity_poly.pdbx_seq_one_letter_code
_entity_poly.pdbx_strand_id
1 'polypeptide(L)'
;VAMDLTVNYSIATNDSLVVCDSAIWNGNFYDSTGVYVDTLQTILGCDSVVTMDLVVNYSFSSMDTLIACYEYMWNGNTYTNSGTYVDTLQTIHGCDSVATIDLTVIDISVSIDTSQLSLVANVIGGNGPFDFQWSTGDTSATTMPTANGAYWLVVVDLNGCISDTAFFDVTYLPNVGIVDNGQPMVINVYPNPTMGNVTIDLVKQQSEVQVTLYDMYGKLVYLNKYQDYKLIEFSFDAPPGIYYLNVKSGERSSRHKIIMQ
;
A
#
# COMPACT_ATOMS: atom_id res chain seq x y z
N VAL A 1 -92.07 2.69 -27.88
CA VAL A 1 -90.95 3.38 -27.29
C VAL A 1 -89.74 2.44 -27.42
N ALA A 2 -88.81 2.76 -28.29
CA ALA A 2 -87.53 2.03 -28.32
C ALA A 2 -86.65 2.57 -27.17
N MET A 3 -86.18 1.72 -26.30
CA MET A 3 -85.16 2.04 -25.29
C MET A 3 -83.84 1.84 -25.90
N ASP A 4 -83.06 2.88 -25.97
CA ASP A 4 -81.67 2.76 -26.36
C ASP A 4 -80.83 2.48 -25.08
N LEU A 5 -80.27 1.26 -24.96
CA LEU A 5 -79.54 0.82 -23.80
C LEU A 5 -78.02 0.89 -24.09
N THR A 6 -77.36 1.81 -23.44
CA THR A 6 -75.88 1.86 -23.48
C THR A 6 -75.39 1.12 -22.26
N VAL A 7 -74.61 0.06 -22.51
CA VAL A 7 -73.93 -0.73 -21.45
C VAL A 7 -72.46 -0.32 -21.38
N ASN A 8 -72.06 0.18 -20.24
CA ASN A 8 -70.65 0.49 -19.95
C ASN A 8 -70.00 -0.67 -19.15
N TYR A 9 -68.75 -0.95 -19.42
CA TYR A 9 -68.07 -2.07 -18.82
C TYR A 9 -66.96 -1.59 -17.87
N SER A 10 -66.78 -2.29 -16.74
CA SER A 10 -65.61 -2.20 -15.89
C SER A 10 -64.41 -2.85 -16.58
N ILE A 11 -63.25 -2.27 -16.40
CA ILE A 11 -61.97 -2.77 -16.99
C ILE A 11 -61.08 -3.25 -15.84
N ALA A 12 -60.45 -4.41 -15.99
CA ALA A 12 -59.38 -4.87 -15.11
C ALA A 12 -58.07 -4.89 -15.90
N THR A 13 -57.05 -4.23 -15.38
CA THR A 13 -55.70 -4.25 -15.96
C THR A 13 -54.69 -4.68 -14.91
N ASN A 14 -53.68 -5.41 -15.36
CA ASN A 14 -52.56 -5.83 -14.54
C ASN A 14 -51.27 -5.24 -15.14
N ASP A 15 -50.55 -4.48 -14.33
CA ASP A 15 -49.22 -3.95 -14.65
C ASP A 15 -48.16 -4.68 -13.81
N SER A 16 -46.95 -4.78 -14.35
CA SER A 16 -45.81 -5.30 -13.63
C SER A 16 -44.70 -4.27 -13.68
N LEU A 17 -44.14 -3.95 -12.54
CA LEU A 17 -43.08 -2.93 -12.39
C LEU A 17 -41.95 -3.44 -11.51
N VAL A 18 -40.71 -3.29 -11.99
CA VAL A 18 -39.49 -3.56 -11.22
C VAL A 18 -38.76 -2.23 -11.04
N VAL A 19 -38.49 -1.87 -9.80
CA VAL A 19 -37.86 -0.59 -9.44
C VAL A 19 -36.80 -0.76 -8.40
N CYS A 20 -36.03 0.31 -8.22
CA CYS A 20 -35.10 0.44 -7.11
C CYS A 20 -35.68 1.34 -6.02
N ASP A 21 -35.60 0.88 -4.78
CA ASP A 21 -35.98 1.57 -3.53
C ASP A 21 -37.48 1.89 -3.40
N SER A 22 -38.11 2.47 -4.40
CA SER A 22 -39.52 2.83 -4.31
C SER A 22 -40.14 3.16 -5.66
N ALA A 23 -41.47 3.14 -5.70
CA ALA A 23 -42.27 3.60 -6.83
C ALA A 23 -43.37 4.55 -6.37
N ILE A 24 -43.79 5.44 -7.26
CA ILE A 24 -45.07 6.18 -7.14
C ILE A 24 -46.03 5.63 -8.18
N TRP A 25 -47.16 5.11 -7.70
CA TRP A 25 -48.23 4.60 -8.58
C TRP A 25 -49.58 5.14 -8.14
N ASN A 26 -50.33 5.68 -9.07
CA ASN A 26 -51.61 6.35 -8.83
C ASN A 26 -51.55 7.39 -7.70
N GLY A 27 -50.41 8.10 -7.55
CA GLY A 27 -50.21 9.13 -6.53
C GLY A 27 -49.84 8.59 -5.14
N ASN A 28 -49.73 7.27 -4.96
CA ASN A 28 -49.31 6.64 -3.71
C ASN A 28 -47.85 6.16 -3.80
N PHE A 29 -47.18 6.18 -2.64
CA PHE A 29 -45.78 5.75 -2.51
C PHE A 29 -45.72 4.29 -2.04
N TYR A 30 -44.88 3.49 -2.69
CA TYR A 30 -44.67 2.08 -2.41
C TYR A 30 -43.15 1.80 -2.35
N ASP A 31 -42.70 1.22 -1.25
CA ASP A 31 -41.30 0.90 -0.98
C ASP A 31 -41.07 -0.61 -0.72
N SER A 32 -42.07 -1.42 -0.98
CA SER A 32 -42.01 -2.87 -0.73
C SER A 32 -42.58 -3.67 -1.89
N THR A 33 -42.02 -4.84 -2.13
CA THR A 33 -42.52 -5.79 -3.11
C THR A 33 -43.88 -6.30 -2.70
N GLY A 34 -44.82 -6.31 -3.66
CA GLY A 34 -46.17 -6.77 -3.40
C GLY A 34 -47.11 -6.57 -4.57
N VAL A 35 -48.32 -7.09 -4.44
CA VAL A 35 -49.41 -6.86 -5.37
C VAL A 35 -50.32 -5.79 -4.78
N TYR A 36 -50.43 -4.69 -5.48
CA TYR A 36 -51.21 -3.53 -5.08
C TYR A 36 -52.40 -3.38 -5.99
N VAL A 37 -53.55 -3.07 -5.42
CA VAL A 37 -54.83 -2.93 -6.14
C VAL A 37 -55.40 -1.55 -5.89
N ASP A 38 -55.78 -0.89 -6.96
CA ASP A 38 -56.46 0.41 -6.90
C ASP A 38 -57.76 0.37 -7.72
N THR A 39 -58.72 1.14 -7.28
CA THR A 39 -60.04 1.23 -7.94
C THR A 39 -60.20 2.64 -8.50
N LEU A 40 -60.19 2.72 -9.79
CA LEU A 40 -60.36 3.97 -10.52
C LEU A 40 -61.78 4.02 -11.12
N GLN A 41 -62.35 5.21 -11.25
CA GLN A 41 -63.62 5.37 -11.96
C GLN A 41 -63.36 5.78 -13.40
N THR A 42 -64.07 5.14 -14.32
CA THR A 42 -64.11 5.58 -15.70
C THR A 42 -64.89 6.89 -15.82
N ILE A 43 -64.72 7.62 -16.92
CA ILE A 43 -65.46 8.86 -17.21
C ILE A 43 -66.98 8.67 -17.25
N LEU A 44 -67.42 7.43 -17.35
CA LEU A 44 -68.88 7.06 -17.38
C LEU A 44 -69.29 6.45 -16.04
N GLY A 45 -68.49 6.57 -14.97
CA GLY A 45 -68.83 6.19 -13.61
C GLY A 45 -68.73 4.69 -13.32
N CYS A 46 -68.20 3.88 -14.22
CA CYS A 46 -67.93 2.46 -13.94
C CYS A 46 -66.60 2.29 -13.20
N ASP A 47 -66.58 1.40 -12.22
CA ASP A 47 -65.37 1.07 -11.50
C ASP A 47 -64.42 0.29 -12.40
N SER A 48 -63.13 0.65 -12.37
CA SER A 48 -62.03 -0.08 -13.01
C SER A 48 -61.03 -0.54 -11.93
N VAL A 49 -60.68 -1.79 -11.95
CA VAL A 49 -59.71 -2.35 -11.02
C VAL A 49 -58.37 -2.43 -11.73
N VAL A 50 -57.38 -1.75 -11.19
CA VAL A 50 -55.98 -1.79 -11.68
C VAL A 50 -55.14 -2.53 -10.63
N THR A 51 -54.41 -3.51 -11.08
CA THR A 51 -53.50 -4.28 -10.22
C THR A 51 -52.08 -4.04 -10.68
N MET A 52 -51.17 -3.77 -9.74
CA MET A 52 -49.74 -3.66 -10.00
C MET A 52 -49.01 -4.74 -9.24
N ASP A 53 -48.23 -5.57 -9.96
CA ASP A 53 -47.25 -6.48 -9.38
C ASP A 53 -45.93 -5.76 -9.31
N LEU A 54 -45.55 -5.30 -8.10
CA LEU A 54 -44.35 -4.48 -7.85
C LEU A 54 -43.25 -5.34 -7.27
N VAL A 55 -42.11 -5.29 -7.89
CA VAL A 55 -40.85 -5.82 -7.33
C VAL A 55 -39.92 -4.64 -7.00
N VAL A 56 -39.66 -4.47 -5.71
CA VAL A 56 -38.71 -3.46 -5.22
C VAL A 56 -37.38 -4.13 -4.87
N ASN A 57 -36.33 -3.72 -5.57
CA ASN A 57 -34.97 -4.04 -5.24
C ASN A 57 -34.35 -2.85 -4.50
N TYR A 58 -33.40 -3.12 -3.61
CA TYR A 58 -32.85 -2.05 -2.76
C TYR A 58 -31.43 -1.69 -3.15
N SER A 59 -31.15 -0.41 -3.13
CA SER A 59 -29.80 0.14 -3.11
C SER A 59 -29.12 -0.23 -1.79
N PHE A 60 -27.82 -0.43 -1.82
CA PHE A 60 -27.02 -0.75 -0.65
C PHE A 60 -25.92 0.29 -0.44
N SER A 61 -25.70 0.68 0.79
CA SER A 61 -24.57 1.52 1.15
C SER A 61 -23.74 0.85 2.24
N SER A 62 -22.42 0.83 2.05
CA SER A 62 -21.46 0.40 3.05
C SER A 62 -20.45 1.50 3.33
N MET A 63 -19.94 1.52 4.55
CA MET A 63 -18.84 2.38 4.94
C MET A 63 -17.87 1.56 5.79
N ASP A 64 -16.64 1.46 5.33
CA ASP A 64 -15.55 0.79 6.03
C ASP A 64 -14.47 1.79 6.41
N THR A 65 -13.82 1.57 7.57
CA THR A 65 -12.66 2.36 8.00
C THR A 65 -11.43 1.46 7.95
N LEU A 66 -10.41 1.91 7.24
CA LEU A 66 -9.23 1.12 6.94
C LEU A 66 -7.96 1.92 7.25
N ILE A 67 -6.94 1.19 7.70
CA ILE A 67 -5.58 1.73 7.87
C ILE A 67 -4.66 0.92 6.97
N ALA A 68 -3.85 1.60 6.19
CA ALA A 68 -2.88 0.99 5.27
C ALA A 68 -1.52 1.68 5.38
N CYS A 69 -0.47 0.94 5.08
CA CYS A 69 0.88 1.48 5.02
C CYS A 69 1.22 1.87 3.59
N TYR A 70 1.59 3.12 3.36
CA TYR A 70 2.05 3.70 2.09
C TYR A 70 0.99 3.79 1.01
N GLU A 71 0.24 2.72 0.76
CA GLU A 71 -0.79 2.66 -0.26
C GLU A 71 -1.84 1.60 0.03
N TYR A 72 -3.02 1.77 -0.57
CA TYR A 72 -4.11 0.80 -0.51
C TYR A 72 -4.76 0.65 -1.89
N MET A 73 -4.94 -0.59 -2.32
CA MET A 73 -5.63 -0.89 -3.56
C MET A 73 -7.11 -1.21 -3.27
N TRP A 74 -8.02 -0.41 -3.85
CA TRP A 74 -9.45 -0.61 -3.72
C TRP A 74 -10.15 -0.40 -5.06
N ASN A 75 -10.99 -1.35 -5.43
CA ASN A 75 -11.75 -1.36 -6.69
C ASN A 75 -10.90 -1.04 -7.94
N GLY A 76 -9.67 -1.58 -7.98
CA GLY A 76 -8.75 -1.41 -9.11
C GLY A 76 -7.97 -0.09 -9.12
N ASN A 77 -8.17 0.79 -8.14
CA ASN A 77 -7.43 2.04 -7.97
C ASN A 77 -6.47 1.94 -6.77
N THR A 78 -5.31 2.58 -6.89
CA THR A 78 -4.33 2.67 -5.80
C THR A 78 -4.41 4.05 -5.16
N TYR A 79 -4.56 4.09 -3.85
CA TYR A 79 -4.68 5.29 -3.04
C TYR A 79 -3.47 5.43 -2.14
N THR A 80 -2.76 6.55 -2.24
CA THR A 80 -1.55 6.86 -1.46
C THR A 80 -1.76 7.96 -0.43
N ASN A 81 -2.97 8.49 -0.34
CA ASN A 81 -3.32 9.55 0.62
C ASN A 81 -4.49 9.10 1.48
N SER A 82 -4.49 9.58 2.71
CA SER A 82 -5.66 9.46 3.59
C SER A 82 -6.84 10.26 3.04
N GLY A 83 -8.04 9.73 3.22
CA GLY A 83 -9.26 10.39 2.77
C GLY A 83 -10.44 9.46 2.71
N THR A 84 -11.62 10.05 2.49
CA THR A 84 -12.85 9.31 2.23
C THR A 84 -13.01 9.13 0.73
N TYR A 85 -13.09 7.88 0.30
CA TYR A 85 -13.25 7.51 -1.11
C TYR A 85 -14.59 6.81 -1.29
N VAL A 86 -15.25 7.14 -2.38
CA VAL A 86 -16.59 6.64 -2.69
C VAL A 86 -16.56 6.00 -4.07
N ASP A 87 -17.15 4.83 -4.17
CA ASP A 87 -17.37 4.14 -5.43
C ASP A 87 -18.84 3.77 -5.59
N THR A 88 -19.35 3.92 -6.80
CA THR A 88 -20.72 3.57 -7.15
C THR A 88 -20.72 2.29 -7.97
N LEU A 89 -21.35 1.28 -7.41
CA LEU A 89 -21.51 -0.03 -7.99
C LEU A 89 -23.00 -0.27 -8.30
N GLN A 90 -23.29 -1.22 -9.17
CA GLN A 90 -24.66 -1.66 -9.39
C GLN A 90 -24.87 -3.05 -8.78
N THR A 91 -26.03 -3.22 -8.13
CA THR A 91 -26.47 -4.55 -7.71
C THR A 91 -26.77 -5.43 -8.92
N ILE A 92 -26.92 -6.73 -8.70
CA ILE A 92 -27.32 -7.68 -9.76
C ILE A 92 -28.68 -7.33 -10.41
N HIS A 93 -29.47 -6.50 -9.76
CA HIS A 93 -30.77 -6.02 -10.25
C HIS A 93 -30.70 -4.60 -10.84
N GLY A 94 -29.50 -4.03 -10.97
CA GLY A 94 -29.28 -2.73 -11.57
C GLY A 94 -29.52 -1.54 -10.64
N CYS A 95 -29.76 -1.76 -9.34
CA CYS A 95 -29.89 -0.68 -8.37
C CYS A 95 -28.51 -0.15 -7.96
N ASP A 96 -28.41 1.15 -7.76
CA ASP A 96 -27.16 1.78 -7.36
C ASP A 96 -26.75 1.35 -5.94
N SER A 97 -25.49 1.04 -5.78
CA SER A 97 -24.89 0.73 -4.50
C SER A 97 -23.70 1.64 -4.28
N VAL A 98 -23.59 2.21 -3.10
CA VAL A 98 -22.50 3.11 -2.74
C VAL A 98 -21.60 2.41 -1.73
N ALA A 99 -20.37 2.18 -2.13
CA ALA A 99 -19.32 1.73 -1.22
C ALA A 99 -18.44 2.93 -0.85
N THR A 100 -18.24 3.11 0.43
CA THR A 100 -17.38 4.19 0.97
C THR A 100 -16.30 3.60 1.82
N ILE A 101 -15.07 4.05 1.66
CA ILE A 101 -13.98 3.76 2.59
C ILE A 101 -13.47 5.08 3.20
N ASP A 102 -13.26 5.06 4.49
CA ASP A 102 -12.51 6.08 5.21
C ASP A 102 -11.10 5.52 5.45
N LEU A 103 -10.18 5.91 4.56
CA LEU A 103 -8.83 5.36 4.48
C LEU A 103 -7.85 6.26 5.21
N THR A 104 -7.10 5.68 6.14
CA THR A 104 -5.90 6.29 6.71
C THR A 104 -4.68 5.63 6.12
N VAL A 105 -3.90 6.37 5.34
CA VAL A 105 -2.60 5.93 4.83
C VAL A 105 -1.51 6.44 5.76
N ILE A 106 -0.72 5.50 6.28
CA ILE A 106 0.41 5.79 7.14
C ILE A 106 1.69 5.70 6.32
N ASP A 107 2.42 6.79 6.30
CA ASP A 107 3.78 6.87 5.78
C ASP A 107 4.75 7.01 6.95
N ILE A 108 5.79 6.18 6.98
CA ILE A 108 6.81 6.18 8.02
C ILE A 108 8.20 6.16 7.39
N SER A 109 9.02 7.10 7.78
CA SER A 109 10.42 7.17 7.38
C SER A 109 11.32 7.32 8.60
N VAL A 110 12.55 6.83 8.48
CA VAL A 110 13.51 6.89 9.57
C VAL A 110 14.88 7.36 9.07
N SER A 111 15.54 8.16 9.88
CA SER A 111 16.95 8.51 9.72
C SER A 111 17.70 8.26 11.02
N ILE A 112 19.02 8.14 10.94
CA ILE A 112 19.90 7.96 12.08
C ILE A 112 20.70 9.24 12.26
N ASP A 113 20.57 9.84 13.42
CA ASP A 113 21.36 10.97 13.88
C ASP A 113 22.38 10.53 14.95
N THR A 114 23.31 11.40 15.27
CA THR A 114 24.31 11.16 16.33
C THR A 114 24.10 12.12 17.47
N SER A 115 24.17 11.61 18.69
CA SER A 115 24.19 12.42 19.90
C SER A 115 25.32 11.91 20.80
N GLN A 116 26.36 12.70 20.95
CA GLN A 116 27.60 12.32 21.68
C GLN A 116 28.18 11.02 21.09
N LEU A 117 28.10 9.92 21.82
CA LEU A 117 28.61 8.59 21.42
C LEU A 117 27.49 7.62 21.02
N SER A 118 26.26 8.11 20.93
CA SER A 118 25.10 7.27 20.61
C SER A 118 24.55 7.58 19.22
N LEU A 119 23.99 6.58 18.58
CA LEU A 119 23.12 6.72 17.40
C LEU A 119 21.71 6.89 17.90
N VAL A 120 20.97 7.81 17.32
CA VAL A 120 19.61 8.20 17.69
C VAL A 120 18.70 8.01 16.48
N ALA A 121 17.61 7.30 16.68
CA ALA A 121 16.55 7.19 15.70
C ALA A 121 15.75 8.49 15.60
N ASN A 122 15.64 9.03 14.40
CA ASN A 122 14.73 10.13 14.09
C ASN A 122 13.62 9.59 13.19
N VAL A 123 12.40 9.48 13.73
CA VAL A 123 11.23 8.92 13.06
C VAL A 123 10.34 10.05 12.59
N ILE A 124 9.93 10.02 11.34
CA ILE A 124 8.99 10.97 10.74
C ILE A 124 7.78 10.19 10.22
N GLY A 125 6.59 10.63 10.62
CA GLY A 125 5.35 9.91 10.34
C GLY A 125 5.14 8.69 11.25
N GLY A 126 4.26 7.78 10.85
CA GLY A 126 3.86 6.65 11.67
C GLY A 126 3.07 7.02 12.93
N ASN A 127 2.56 6.02 13.62
CA ASN A 127 1.83 6.16 14.87
C ASN A 127 2.57 5.42 15.99
N GLY A 128 3.07 6.16 16.98
CA GLY A 128 3.72 5.52 18.15
C GLY A 128 2.73 4.79 19.07
N PRO A 129 3.21 3.87 19.91
CA PRO A 129 4.62 3.59 20.17
C PRO A 129 5.31 2.90 19.00
N PHE A 130 6.63 3.08 18.90
CA PHE A 130 7.47 2.50 17.85
C PHE A 130 8.32 1.37 18.39
N ASP A 131 8.42 0.30 17.60
CA ASP A 131 9.39 -0.77 17.81
C ASP A 131 10.63 -0.53 16.95
N PHE A 132 11.80 -0.47 17.59
CA PHE A 132 13.07 -0.22 16.94
C PHE A 132 13.84 -1.52 16.76
N GLN A 133 14.46 -1.69 15.62
CA GLN A 133 15.34 -2.82 15.34
C GLN A 133 16.66 -2.30 14.77
N TRP A 134 17.68 -2.29 15.61
CA TRP A 134 19.05 -1.93 15.22
C TRP A 134 19.85 -3.14 14.80
N SER A 135 20.88 -2.89 13.98
CA SER A 135 21.89 -3.89 13.63
C SER A 135 22.67 -4.45 14.83
N THR A 136 22.65 -3.75 15.96
CA THR A 136 23.23 -4.18 17.24
C THR A 136 22.36 -5.18 18.00
N GLY A 137 21.07 -5.30 17.63
CA GLY A 137 20.05 -6.04 18.38
C GLY A 137 19.32 -5.19 19.42
N ASP A 138 19.67 -3.90 19.56
CA ASP A 138 18.94 -2.99 20.44
C ASP A 138 17.54 -2.70 19.92
N THR A 139 16.60 -2.48 20.84
CA THR A 139 15.19 -2.20 20.56
C THR A 139 14.72 -0.85 21.10
N SER A 140 15.63 0.01 21.51
CA SER A 140 15.34 1.35 22.00
C SER A 140 15.56 2.41 20.91
N ALA A 141 15.05 3.62 21.10
CA ALA A 141 15.24 4.73 20.17
C ALA A 141 16.71 5.14 19.98
N THR A 142 17.62 4.60 20.81
CA THR A 142 19.05 4.90 20.72
C THR A 142 19.85 3.62 20.86
N THR A 143 21.01 3.57 20.19
CA THR A 143 21.99 2.49 20.37
C THR A 143 23.40 3.07 20.52
N MET A 144 24.27 2.37 21.24
CA MET A 144 25.70 2.74 21.34
C MET A 144 26.52 1.90 20.36
N PRO A 145 27.18 2.53 19.39
CA PRO A 145 28.06 1.79 18.50
C PRO A 145 29.31 1.31 19.26
N THR A 146 29.63 0.04 19.12
CA THR A 146 30.79 -0.58 19.79
C THR A 146 32.03 -0.68 18.87
N ALA A 147 31.87 -0.43 17.58
CA ALA A 147 32.93 -0.46 16.59
C ALA A 147 32.66 0.56 15.47
N ASN A 148 33.70 0.97 14.77
CA ASN A 148 33.54 1.67 13.50
C ASN A 148 32.93 0.72 12.47
N GLY A 149 32.08 1.26 11.62
CA GLY A 149 31.37 0.49 10.58
C GLY A 149 29.95 0.95 10.46
N ALA A 150 29.19 0.21 9.72
CA ALA A 150 27.84 0.58 9.42
C ALA A 150 26.84 -0.05 10.36
N TYR A 151 25.93 0.78 10.70
CA TYR A 151 24.76 0.47 11.50
C TYR A 151 23.50 0.69 10.65
N TRP A 152 22.53 -0.13 10.87
CA TRP A 152 21.22 0.05 10.24
C TRP A 152 20.11 0.05 11.29
N LEU A 153 19.01 0.66 10.92
CA LEU A 153 17.81 0.78 11.74
C LEU A 153 16.58 0.58 10.87
N VAL A 154 15.64 -0.21 11.39
CA VAL A 154 14.27 -0.33 10.91
C VAL A 154 13.33 0.00 12.07
N VAL A 155 12.23 0.68 11.77
CA VAL A 155 11.22 1.05 12.76
C VAL A 155 9.87 0.52 12.31
N VAL A 156 9.11 -0.02 13.27
CA VAL A 156 7.73 -0.47 13.07
C VAL A 156 6.82 0.37 13.96
N ASP A 157 5.73 0.86 13.41
CA ASP A 157 4.75 1.64 14.15
C ASP A 157 3.67 0.75 14.83
N LEU A 158 2.79 1.36 15.61
CA LEU A 158 1.70 0.66 16.30
C LEU A 158 0.77 -0.11 15.35
N ASN A 159 0.63 0.33 14.11
CA ASN A 159 -0.23 -0.27 13.10
C ASN A 159 0.48 -1.37 12.30
N GLY A 160 1.77 -1.63 12.58
CA GLY A 160 2.60 -2.60 11.88
C GLY A 160 3.21 -2.06 10.59
N CYS A 161 3.17 -0.74 10.35
CA CYS A 161 3.84 -0.12 9.21
C CYS A 161 5.36 -0.09 9.45
N ILE A 162 6.11 -0.58 8.48
CA ILE A 162 7.57 -0.76 8.57
C ILE A 162 8.26 0.34 7.76
N SER A 163 9.18 1.07 8.38
CA SER A 163 9.97 2.09 7.69
C SER A 163 10.93 1.50 6.65
N ASP A 164 11.39 2.34 5.74
CA ASP A 164 12.63 2.06 5.01
C ASP A 164 13.79 1.84 5.99
N THR A 165 14.81 1.07 5.56
CA THR A 165 16.00 0.86 6.37
C THR A 165 16.92 2.08 6.29
N ALA A 166 17.15 2.74 7.42
CA ALA A 166 18.17 3.77 7.54
C ALA A 166 19.56 3.16 7.80
N PHE A 167 20.58 3.78 7.23
CA PHE A 167 21.99 3.37 7.40
C PHE A 167 22.83 4.55 7.91
N PHE A 168 23.81 4.24 8.77
CA PHE A 168 24.77 5.21 9.28
C PHE A 168 26.15 4.57 9.44
N ASP A 169 27.19 5.20 8.91
CA ASP A 169 28.57 4.75 9.05
C ASP A 169 29.27 5.46 10.21
N VAL A 170 29.61 4.71 11.24
CA VAL A 170 30.38 5.19 12.38
C VAL A 170 31.87 5.12 12.03
N THR A 171 32.53 6.28 12.03
CA THR A 171 33.96 6.39 11.71
C THR A 171 34.78 7.07 12.82
N TYR A 172 34.15 7.46 13.94
CA TYR A 172 34.76 8.28 14.98
C TYR A 172 35.19 7.50 16.25
N LEU A 173 34.88 6.20 16.33
CA LEU A 173 35.39 5.43 17.48
C LEU A 173 36.89 5.19 17.30
N PRO A 174 37.70 5.51 18.31
CA PRO A 174 39.14 5.30 18.21
C PRO A 174 39.42 3.80 18.09
N ASN A 175 40.01 3.39 16.99
CA ASN A 175 40.57 2.05 16.89
C ASN A 175 41.73 1.94 17.91
N VAL A 176 41.58 1.12 18.95
CA VAL A 176 42.65 0.79 19.89
C VAL A 176 43.56 -0.23 19.20
N GLY A 177 44.29 0.21 18.17
CA GLY A 177 45.23 -0.62 17.42
C GLY A 177 45.47 -0.06 16.02
N ILE A 178 46.58 0.65 15.85
CA ILE A 178 47.21 1.14 14.59
C ILE A 178 46.27 2.00 13.73
N VAL A 179 46.53 3.30 13.74
CA VAL A 179 45.90 4.30 12.87
C VAL A 179 46.23 3.96 11.40
N ASP A 180 45.31 3.32 10.72
CA ASP A 180 45.26 3.43 9.26
C ASP A 180 44.59 4.77 8.95
N ASN A 181 45.25 5.67 8.22
CA ASN A 181 44.72 6.92 7.74
C ASN A 181 43.62 6.65 6.68
N GLY A 182 42.52 6.02 7.11
CA GLY A 182 41.46 5.49 6.27
C GLY A 182 40.75 6.56 5.46
N GLN A 183 41.29 6.81 4.28
CA GLN A 183 40.48 7.44 3.22
C GLN A 183 39.37 6.45 2.85
N PRO A 184 38.11 6.91 2.76
CA PRO A 184 37.04 6.03 2.32
C PRO A 184 37.41 5.39 0.98
N MET A 185 37.13 4.12 0.83
CA MET A 185 37.38 3.43 -0.42
C MET A 185 36.49 4.01 -1.51
N VAL A 186 37.08 4.74 -2.45
CA VAL A 186 36.35 5.29 -3.59
C VAL A 186 36.15 4.16 -4.59
N ILE A 187 34.90 3.86 -4.89
CA ILE A 187 34.53 2.87 -5.89
C ILE A 187 33.42 3.42 -6.77
N ASN A 188 33.34 2.92 -7.99
CA ASN A 188 32.19 3.14 -8.88
C ASN A 188 31.45 1.81 -9.06
N VAL A 189 30.13 1.86 -9.03
CA VAL A 189 29.29 0.67 -9.17
C VAL A 189 28.29 0.92 -10.30
N TYR A 190 28.30 0.05 -11.30
CA TYR A 190 27.43 0.17 -12.48
C TYR A 190 27.15 -1.19 -13.14
N PRO A 191 26.05 -1.30 -13.93
CA PRO A 191 24.95 -0.37 -14.01
C PRO A 191 24.11 -0.34 -12.74
N ASN A 192 23.49 0.78 -12.44
CA ASN A 192 22.49 0.91 -11.38
C ASN A 192 21.41 1.89 -11.86
N PRO A 193 20.20 1.44 -12.18
CA PRO A 193 19.64 0.09 -12.01
C PRO A 193 20.31 -1.02 -12.83
N THR A 194 20.15 -2.28 -12.37
CA THR A 194 20.73 -3.48 -12.98
C THR A 194 19.67 -4.56 -13.25
N MET A 195 19.98 -5.48 -14.15
CA MET A 195 19.25 -6.73 -14.37
C MET A 195 20.00 -7.95 -13.78
N GLY A 196 20.71 -7.74 -12.68
CA GLY A 196 21.45 -8.80 -11.98
C GLY A 196 22.96 -8.84 -12.25
N ASN A 197 23.48 -8.08 -13.21
CA ASN A 197 24.91 -7.96 -13.47
C ASN A 197 25.42 -6.64 -12.91
N VAL A 198 26.47 -6.67 -12.12
CA VAL A 198 27.07 -5.50 -11.47
C VAL A 198 28.57 -5.51 -11.65
N THR A 199 29.11 -4.37 -12.01
CA THR A 199 30.54 -4.08 -12.10
C THR A 199 30.94 -3.12 -10.99
N ILE A 200 32.01 -3.44 -10.27
CA ILE A 200 32.63 -2.60 -9.24
C ILE A 200 34.01 -2.19 -9.75
N ASP A 201 34.21 -0.89 -9.99
CA ASP A 201 35.51 -0.31 -10.28
C ASP A 201 36.11 0.24 -8.97
N LEU A 202 37.18 -0.39 -8.50
CA LEU A 202 37.84 -0.06 -7.24
C LEU A 202 38.75 1.17 -7.35
N VAL A 203 38.80 1.82 -8.53
CA VAL A 203 39.71 2.95 -8.85
C VAL A 203 41.19 2.58 -8.73
N LYS A 204 41.57 1.86 -7.67
CA LYS A 204 42.91 1.30 -7.46
C LYS A 204 42.82 -0.18 -7.20
N GLN A 205 43.83 -0.94 -7.67
CA GLN A 205 43.92 -2.37 -7.40
C GLN A 205 44.02 -2.62 -5.90
N GLN A 206 43.28 -3.63 -5.43
CA GLN A 206 43.25 -4.05 -4.03
C GLN A 206 43.69 -5.51 -3.93
N SER A 207 44.52 -5.82 -2.91
CA SER A 207 45.04 -7.17 -2.68
C SER A 207 43.97 -8.17 -2.26
N GLU A 208 43.01 -7.75 -1.45
CA GLU A 208 41.85 -8.55 -1.04
C GLU A 208 40.59 -7.65 -0.95
N VAL A 209 39.53 -8.12 -1.55
CA VAL A 209 38.23 -7.43 -1.52
C VAL A 209 37.14 -8.43 -1.19
N GLN A 210 36.34 -8.14 -0.19
CA GLN A 210 35.13 -8.87 0.11
C GLN A 210 33.93 -8.07 -0.39
N VAL A 211 33.11 -8.71 -1.20
CA VAL A 211 31.86 -8.17 -1.75
C VAL A 211 30.70 -8.91 -1.11
N THR A 212 29.79 -8.16 -0.48
CA THR A 212 28.56 -8.68 0.11
C THR A 212 27.35 -7.90 -0.40
N LEU A 213 26.27 -8.60 -0.71
CA LEU A 213 24.99 -8.00 -1.12
C LEU A 213 23.91 -8.50 -0.18
N TYR A 214 23.12 -7.58 0.33
CA TYR A 214 21.98 -7.86 1.20
C TYR A 214 20.69 -7.36 0.55
N ASP A 215 19.59 -8.03 0.81
CA ASP A 215 18.26 -7.50 0.49
C ASP A 215 17.83 -6.41 1.50
N MET A 216 16.67 -5.81 1.28
CA MET A 216 16.12 -4.78 2.15
C MET A 216 15.83 -5.24 3.59
N TYR A 217 15.79 -6.55 3.84
CA TYR A 217 15.59 -7.15 5.18
C TYR A 217 16.89 -7.57 5.85
N GLY A 218 18.05 -7.25 5.24
CA GLY A 218 19.36 -7.64 5.74
C GLY A 218 19.74 -9.10 5.47
N LYS A 219 18.96 -9.84 4.68
CA LYS A 219 19.31 -11.20 4.28
C LYS A 219 20.44 -11.18 3.27
N LEU A 220 21.46 -11.99 3.50
CA LEU A 220 22.57 -12.14 2.59
C LEU A 220 22.13 -12.78 1.27
N VAL A 221 22.36 -12.07 0.16
CA VAL A 221 22.05 -12.49 -1.21
C VAL A 221 23.30 -12.96 -1.94
N TYR A 222 24.43 -12.27 -1.73
CA TYR A 222 25.69 -12.59 -2.37
C TYR A 222 26.85 -12.32 -1.43
N LEU A 223 27.84 -13.22 -1.43
CA LEU A 223 29.13 -13.05 -0.74
C LEU A 223 30.23 -13.70 -1.57
N ASN A 224 31.27 -12.93 -1.87
CA ASN A 224 32.49 -13.48 -2.46
C ASN A 224 33.72 -12.66 -2.05
N LYS A 225 34.87 -13.27 -2.16
CA LYS A 225 36.18 -12.64 -1.93
C LYS A 225 37.02 -12.69 -3.21
N TYR A 226 37.68 -11.58 -3.50
CA TYR A 226 38.50 -11.38 -4.68
C TYR A 226 39.90 -10.98 -4.27
N GLN A 227 40.91 -11.43 -5.01
CA GLN A 227 42.31 -11.10 -4.76
C GLN A 227 42.93 -10.45 -5.98
N ASP A 228 43.63 -9.34 -5.78
CA ASP A 228 44.38 -8.59 -6.81
C ASP A 228 43.51 -8.05 -7.95
N TYR A 229 42.28 -7.59 -7.61
CA TYR A 229 41.35 -7.01 -8.58
C TYR A 229 41.36 -5.48 -8.52
N LYS A 230 41.16 -4.88 -9.69
CA LYS A 230 40.77 -3.47 -9.86
C LYS A 230 39.32 -3.36 -10.33
N LEU A 231 38.88 -4.30 -11.17
CA LEU A 231 37.52 -4.39 -11.69
C LEU A 231 36.93 -5.74 -11.27
N ILE A 232 35.80 -5.73 -10.61
CA ILE A 232 35.07 -6.92 -10.19
C ILE A 232 33.74 -6.94 -10.89
N GLU A 233 33.48 -8.02 -11.61
CA GLU A 233 32.17 -8.27 -12.23
C GLU A 233 31.53 -9.47 -11.56
N PHE A 234 30.27 -9.34 -11.17
CA PHE A 234 29.50 -10.43 -10.59
C PHE A 234 28.03 -10.34 -11.00
N SER A 235 27.37 -11.47 -10.92
CA SER A 235 25.94 -11.57 -11.16
C SER A 235 25.22 -12.16 -9.95
N PHE A 236 24.00 -11.74 -9.74
CA PHE A 236 23.12 -12.31 -8.74
C PHE A 236 21.71 -12.44 -9.32
N ASP A 237 20.99 -13.46 -8.88
CA ASP A 237 19.62 -13.72 -9.26
C ASP A 237 18.72 -13.48 -8.03
N ALA A 238 17.87 -12.45 -8.13
CA ALA A 238 17.01 -12.04 -7.04
C ALA A 238 15.80 -11.28 -7.61
N PRO A 239 14.68 -11.22 -6.88
CA PRO A 239 13.51 -10.44 -7.32
C PRO A 239 13.81 -8.96 -7.53
N PRO A 240 13.06 -8.25 -8.41
CA PRO A 240 13.16 -6.80 -8.51
C PRO A 240 13.02 -6.13 -7.15
N GLY A 241 13.87 -5.15 -6.87
CA GLY A 241 13.88 -4.51 -5.57
C GLY A 241 15.16 -3.73 -5.26
N ILE A 242 15.28 -3.33 -3.99
CA ILE A 242 16.43 -2.59 -3.48
C ILE A 242 17.36 -3.56 -2.74
N TYR A 243 18.64 -3.45 -3.04
CA TYR A 243 19.72 -4.23 -2.44
C TYR A 243 20.83 -3.32 -1.95
N TYR A 244 21.57 -3.77 -0.96
CA TYR A 244 22.69 -3.04 -0.37
C TYR A 244 23.98 -3.79 -0.58
N LEU A 245 24.83 -3.22 -1.42
CA LEU A 245 26.16 -3.70 -1.72
C LEU A 245 27.16 -3.14 -0.70
N ASN A 246 27.90 -4.01 -0.04
CA ASN A 246 29.03 -3.64 0.81
C ASN A 246 30.31 -4.22 0.23
N VAL A 247 31.29 -3.37 0.00
CA VAL A 247 32.61 -3.72 -0.53
C VAL A 247 33.65 -3.37 0.53
N LYS A 248 34.37 -4.37 1.00
CA LYS A 248 35.39 -4.23 2.06
C LYS A 248 36.75 -4.68 1.56
N SER A 249 37.83 -3.90 1.87
CA SER A 249 39.23 -4.25 1.64
C SER A 249 40.04 -3.79 2.84
N GLY A 250 40.58 -4.75 3.62
CA GLY A 250 41.19 -4.46 4.91
C GLY A 250 40.21 -3.77 5.85
N GLU A 251 40.60 -2.62 6.40
CA GLU A 251 39.77 -1.81 7.28
C GLU A 251 38.83 -0.82 6.51
N ARG A 252 38.97 -0.73 5.18
CA ARG A 252 38.18 0.20 4.35
C ARG A 252 36.96 -0.49 3.83
N SER A 253 35.85 0.23 3.82
CA SER A 253 34.61 -0.24 3.21
C SER A 253 33.90 0.86 2.44
N SER A 254 33.08 0.45 1.48
CA SER A 254 32.18 1.33 0.72
C SER A 254 30.85 0.64 0.52
N ARG A 255 29.76 1.40 0.53
CA ARG A 255 28.39 0.90 0.39
C ARG A 255 27.61 1.61 -0.67
N HIS A 256 26.83 0.85 -1.38
CA HIS A 256 26.02 1.35 -2.48
C HIS A 256 24.64 0.69 -2.47
N LYS A 257 23.63 1.50 -2.70
CA LYS A 257 22.27 1.03 -3.01
C LYS A 257 22.25 0.52 -4.45
N ILE A 258 21.78 -0.69 -4.65
CA ILE A 258 21.57 -1.31 -5.97
C ILE A 258 20.08 -1.47 -6.20
N ILE A 259 19.61 -1.05 -7.36
CA ILE A 259 18.23 -1.22 -7.80
C ILE A 259 18.20 -2.36 -8.84
N MET A 260 17.51 -3.44 -8.51
CA MET A 260 17.25 -4.58 -9.40
C MET A 260 15.92 -4.35 -10.12
N GLN A 261 15.94 -4.49 -11.47
CA GLN A 261 14.74 -4.38 -12.31
C GLN A 261 14.27 -5.73 -12.82
#